data_99032742bf1b7f5a148c8a591cf6ab74
#
_entry.id   99032742bf1b7f5a148c8a591cf6ab74
#
_cell.length_a   1.000
_cell.length_b   1.000
_cell.length_c   1.000
_cell.angle_alpha   90.00
_cell.angle_beta   90.00
_cell.angle_gamma   90.00
#
_symmetry.space_group_name_H-M   'P 1'
#
loop_
_entity.id
_entity.type
_entity.pdbx_description
1 polymer ?
#
loop_
_entity_poly.entity_id
_entity_poly.type
_entity_poly.pdbx_seq_one_letter_code
_entity_poly.pdbx_strand_id
1 'polypeptide(L)'
;GEDVSHNLFFHYHDIELFEELITNNLGKYNHYIILPHFNKSVARIVSKIPKDKLLVLDINVKEFSDDYSILYQNFESNIYQGLTACLDKVKKYQQINLLLSSKSFQYTPDGIIQGFTQFCSENNLEFDIIPDLDDDYELQVNQAYIVFREYDLIKMINWTTKNKLKVGNDIGIISYDDTPLKEIIAEGISVISNDFKKMGERAAEMIINREKGRESNEFYFIDRGSL
;
A
#
# COMPACT_ATOMS: atom_id res chain seq x y z
N GLY A 1 6.19 -4.79 29.89
CA GLY A 1 5.18 -4.11 29.09
C GLY A 1 3.93 -3.96 29.92
N GLU A 2 3.28 -2.81 29.86
CA GLU A 2 1.96 -2.63 30.48
C GLU A 2 0.96 -3.53 29.75
N ASP A 3 0.02 -4.14 30.51
CA ASP A 3 -1.08 -4.93 29.95
C ASP A 3 -2.03 -3.98 29.20
N VAL A 4 -1.89 -3.89 27.88
CA VAL A 4 -2.76 -3.12 27.00
C VAL A 4 -3.85 -4.05 26.45
N SER A 5 -5.10 -3.79 26.80
CA SER A 5 -6.23 -4.47 26.18
C SER A 5 -6.62 -3.72 24.90
N HIS A 6 -6.91 -4.46 23.83
CA HIS A 6 -7.35 -3.89 22.57
C HIS A 6 -8.56 -4.64 22.02
N ASN A 7 -9.39 -3.92 21.27
CA ASN A 7 -10.50 -4.47 20.48
C ASN A 7 -10.35 -4.03 19.03
N LEU A 8 -10.57 -4.95 18.10
CA LEU A 8 -10.56 -4.69 16.67
C LEU A 8 -11.99 -4.67 16.14
N PHE A 9 -12.27 -3.66 15.31
CA PHE A 9 -13.55 -3.48 14.62
C PHE A 9 -13.29 -3.33 13.14
N PHE A 10 -14.07 -4.03 12.32
CA PHE A 10 -13.91 -4.02 10.86
C PHE A 10 -15.09 -3.31 10.23
N HIS A 11 -14.83 -2.25 9.48
CA HIS A 11 -15.86 -1.45 8.81
C HIS A 11 -16.14 -1.92 7.36
N TYR A 12 -15.36 -2.84 6.80
CA TYR A 12 -15.54 -3.45 5.47
C TYR A 12 -15.78 -2.43 4.35
N HIS A 13 -15.19 -1.23 4.42
CA HIS A 13 -15.42 -0.08 3.53
C HIS A 13 -16.88 0.43 3.50
N ASP A 14 -17.71 -0.01 4.44
CA ASP A 14 -19.06 0.47 4.65
C ASP A 14 -19.01 1.71 5.56
N ILE A 15 -19.42 2.87 5.02
CA ILE A 15 -19.33 4.15 5.71
C ILE A 15 -20.38 4.30 6.83
N GLU A 16 -21.54 3.65 6.68
CA GLU A 16 -22.59 3.70 7.70
C GLU A 16 -22.18 2.86 8.89
N LEU A 17 -21.67 1.64 8.64
CA LEU A 17 -21.08 0.79 9.67
C LEU A 17 -19.90 1.48 10.35
N PHE A 18 -19.03 2.16 9.58
CA PHE A 18 -17.91 2.91 10.15
C PHE A 18 -18.36 3.99 11.12
N GLU A 19 -19.37 4.80 10.73
CA GLU A 19 -19.93 5.83 11.59
C GLU A 19 -20.60 5.23 12.84
N GLU A 20 -21.33 4.12 12.69
CA GLU A 20 -21.94 3.39 13.80
C GLU A 20 -20.88 2.85 14.77
N LEU A 21 -19.84 2.20 14.28
CA LEU A 21 -18.73 1.67 15.10
C LEU A 21 -18.06 2.77 15.92
N ILE A 22 -17.79 3.93 15.32
CA ILE A 22 -17.22 5.07 16.05
C ILE A 22 -18.20 5.56 17.09
N THR A 23 -19.45 5.84 16.71
CA THR A 23 -20.46 6.44 17.58
C THR A 23 -20.75 5.56 18.80
N ASN A 24 -20.90 4.24 18.57
CA ASN A 24 -21.22 3.29 19.62
C ASN A 24 -20.05 3.04 20.58
N ASN A 25 -18.83 3.41 20.19
CA ASN A 25 -17.63 3.19 21.00
C ASN A 25 -17.02 4.48 21.58
N LEU A 26 -17.61 5.65 21.34
CA LEU A 26 -17.16 6.90 21.94
C LEU A 26 -17.15 6.80 23.48
N GLY A 27 -16.03 7.21 24.09
CA GLY A 27 -15.85 7.23 25.54
C GLY A 27 -15.53 5.87 26.19
N LYS A 28 -15.54 4.77 25.43
CA LYS A 28 -15.24 3.43 25.98
C LYS A 28 -13.75 3.10 26.06
N TYR A 29 -12.92 3.82 25.30
CA TYR A 29 -11.48 3.56 25.19
C TYR A 29 -10.65 4.79 25.53
N ASN A 30 -9.43 4.54 25.99
CA ASN A 30 -8.47 5.60 26.27
C ASN A 30 -7.91 6.20 24.97
N HIS A 31 -7.71 5.35 23.93
CA HIS A 31 -7.22 5.75 22.61
C HIS A 31 -7.96 5.00 21.51
N TYR A 32 -8.00 5.61 20.33
CA TYR A 32 -8.60 5.10 19.11
C TYR A 32 -7.58 5.20 17.97
N ILE A 33 -7.31 4.09 17.32
CA ILE A 33 -6.51 4.05 16.10
C ILE A 33 -7.47 3.80 14.96
N ILE A 34 -7.50 4.68 13.98
CA ILE A 34 -8.43 4.64 12.86
C ILE A 34 -7.68 4.51 11.56
N LEU A 35 -8.05 3.50 10.76
CA LEU A 35 -7.58 3.30 9.39
C LEU A 35 -8.73 3.66 8.44
N PRO A 36 -8.81 4.90 7.96
CA PRO A 36 -9.98 5.40 7.21
C PRO A 36 -9.87 5.10 5.71
N HIS A 37 -9.86 3.83 5.32
CA HIS A 37 -9.74 3.38 3.93
C HIS A 37 -11.05 3.59 3.16
N PHE A 38 -11.29 4.81 2.71
CA PHE A 38 -12.46 5.20 1.92
C PHE A 38 -12.07 6.11 0.75
N ASN A 39 -12.75 5.95 -0.39
CA ASN A 39 -12.56 6.80 -1.58
C ASN A 39 -13.21 8.19 -1.45
N LYS A 40 -13.82 8.48 -0.32
CA LYS A 40 -14.43 9.78 0.01
C LYS A 40 -14.02 10.21 1.42
N SER A 41 -14.10 11.52 1.67
CA SER A 41 -13.73 12.05 2.98
C SER A 41 -14.63 11.50 4.08
N VAL A 42 -14.00 11.03 5.15
CA VAL A 42 -14.63 10.61 6.41
C VAL A 42 -14.22 11.48 7.59
N ALA A 43 -13.58 12.60 7.32
CA ALA A 43 -13.07 13.52 8.35
C ALA A 43 -14.14 13.91 9.36
N ARG A 44 -15.38 14.18 8.92
CA ARG A 44 -16.52 14.51 9.80
C ARG A 44 -16.85 13.38 10.77
N ILE A 45 -16.76 12.14 10.33
CA ILE A 45 -17.06 10.97 11.18
C ILE A 45 -15.93 10.80 12.20
N VAL A 46 -14.69 10.81 11.74
CA VAL A 46 -13.50 10.61 12.58
C VAL A 46 -13.32 11.73 13.59
N SER A 47 -13.68 12.98 13.24
CA SER A 47 -13.62 14.14 14.15
C SER A 47 -14.56 14.08 15.36
N LYS A 48 -15.48 13.11 15.42
CA LYS A 48 -16.29 12.83 16.63
C LYS A 48 -15.40 12.30 17.78
N ILE A 49 -14.27 11.70 17.47
CA ILE A 49 -13.31 11.22 18.46
C ILE A 49 -12.47 12.41 18.95
N PRO A 50 -12.32 12.59 20.29
CA PRO A 50 -11.46 13.64 20.84
C PRO A 50 -10.03 13.55 20.31
N LYS A 51 -9.47 14.68 19.89
CA LYS A 51 -8.14 14.75 19.26
C LYS A 51 -7.00 14.19 20.11
N ASP A 52 -7.11 14.32 21.42
CA ASP A 52 -6.13 13.81 22.38
C ASP A 52 -6.16 12.28 22.54
N LYS A 53 -7.20 11.64 22.00
CA LYS A 53 -7.38 10.19 22.01
C LYS A 53 -7.28 9.54 20.64
N LEU A 54 -7.11 10.30 19.57
CA LEU A 54 -7.15 9.85 18.18
C LEU A 54 -5.76 9.75 17.58
N LEU A 55 -5.45 8.60 16.98
CA LEU A 55 -4.41 8.43 15.98
C LEU A 55 -5.06 7.97 14.67
N VAL A 56 -4.84 8.73 13.61
CA VAL A 56 -5.16 8.28 12.25
C VAL A 56 -3.94 7.56 11.69
N LEU A 57 -4.14 6.35 11.22
CA LEU A 57 -3.07 5.49 10.74
C LEU A 57 -3.28 5.18 9.25
N ASP A 58 -2.18 5.04 8.53
CA ASP A 58 -2.09 4.59 7.15
C ASP A 58 -2.50 5.63 6.09
N ILE A 59 -3.53 6.41 6.32
CA ILE A 59 -4.06 7.39 5.35
C ILE A 59 -3.83 8.82 5.83
N ASN A 60 -3.32 9.68 4.94
CA ASN A 60 -3.21 11.10 5.18
C ASN A 60 -4.57 11.80 4.98
N VAL A 61 -5.32 12.01 6.05
CA VAL A 61 -6.58 12.79 6.00
C VAL A 61 -6.24 14.26 5.91
N LYS A 62 -6.24 14.81 4.69
CA LYS A 62 -5.78 16.19 4.38
C LYS A 62 -6.61 17.28 5.06
N GLU A 63 -7.87 17.00 5.39
CA GLU A 63 -8.79 17.92 6.06
C GLU A 63 -8.45 18.15 7.54
N PHE A 64 -7.65 17.28 8.14
CA PHE A 64 -7.23 17.46 9.52
C PHE A 64 -6.07 18.45 9.61
N SER A 65 -6.06 19.24 10.66
CA SER A 65 -4.96 20.14 11.01
C SER A 65 -3.82 19.39 11.72
N ASP A 66 -2.67 20.04 11.89
CA ASP A 66 -1.48 19.42 12.50
C ASP A 66 -1.60 19.17 14.02
N ASP A 67 -2.72 19.53 14.63
CA ASP A 67 -3.05 19.18 16.00
C ASP A 67 -3.69 17.78 16.17
N TYR A 68 -3.87 17.05 15.07
CA TYR A 68 -4.18 15.62 15.08
C TYR A 68 -2.89 14.79 15.01
N SER A 69 -2.96 13.56 15.53
CA SER A 69 -1.87 12.58 15.36
C SER A 69 -2.17 11.76 14.10
N ILE A 70 -1.30 11.83 13.11
CA ILE A 70 -1.47 11.14 11.83
C ILE A 70 -0.14 10.51 11.44
N LEU A 71 -0.12 9.18 11.33
CA LEU A 71 1.00 8.42 10.78
C LEU A 71 0.53 7.71 9.51
N TYR A 72 1.10 8.09 8.36
CA TYR A 72 0.54 7.71 7.07
C TYR A 72 1.58 7.17 6.09
N GLN A 73 1.12 6.46 5.07
CA GLN A 73 1.90 6.10 3.90
C GLN A 73 1.83 7.22 2.85
N ASN A 74 2.98 7.65 2.34
CA ASN A 74 3.04 8.59 1.21
C ASN A 74 3.07 7.81 -0.10
N PHE A 75 1.92 7.26 -0.49
CA PHE A 75 1.79 6.34 -1.63
C PHE A 75 2.39 6.89 -2.93
N GLU A 76 2.18 8.17 -3.22
CA GLU A 76 2.70 8.83 -4.42
C GLU A 76 4.24 8.85 -4.40
N SER A 77 4.81 9.35 -3.32
CA SER A 77 6.26 9.42 -3.14
C SER A 77 6.90 8.02 -3.07
N ASN A 78 6.25 7.08 -2.37
CA ASN A 78 6.79 5.74 -2.16
C ASN A 78 6.92 4.95 -3.47
N ILE A 79 5.88 4.96 -4.31
CA ILE A 79 5.94 4.27 -5.61
C ILE A 79 6.97 4.94 -6.54
N TYR A 80 6.97 6.29 -6.61
CA TYR A 80 7.91 7.05 -7.42
C TYR A 80 9.36 6.77 -7.02
N GLN A 81 9.70 6.88 -5.74
CA GLN A 81 11.05 6.67 -5.23
C GLN A 81 11.47 5.19 -5.27
N GLY A 82 10.54 4.27 -5.01
CA GLY A 82 10.78 2.83 -5.13
C GLY A 82 11.16 2.44 -6.55
N LEU A 83 10.46 2.97 -7.55
CA LEU A 83 10.78 2.76 -8.97
C LEU A 83 12.07 3.47 -9.37
N THR A 84 12.35 4.65 -8.81
CA THR A 84 13.62 5.35 -9.04
C THR A 84 14.81 4.53 -8.54
N ALA A 85 14.69 3.84 -7.41
CA ALA A 85 15.73 2.98 -6.87
C ALA A 85 16.07 1.77 -7.78
N CYS A 86 15.16 1.37 -8.67
CA CYS A 86 15.38 0.27 -9.62
C CYS A 86 15.31 0.69 -11.10
N LEU A 87 15.47 1.98 -11.40
CA LEU A 87 15.30 2.54 -12.74
C LEU A 87 16.12 1.80 -13.82
N ASP A 88 17.39 1.50 -13.54
CA ASP A 88 18.26 0.79 -14.50
C ASP A 88 17.74 -0.61 -14.83
N LYS A 89 17.08 -1.26 -13.88
CA LYS A 89 16.46 -2.57 -14.09
C LYS A 89 15.14 -2.47 -14.85
N VAL A 90 14.33 -1.47 -14.54
CA VAL A 90 13.07 -1.21 -15.26
C VAL A 90 13.34 -0.88 -16.72
N LYS A 91 14.37 -0.09 -17.01
CA LYS A 91 14.73 0.32 -18.39
C LYS A 91 15.11 -0.81 -19.35
N LYS A 92 15.40 -2.00 -18.85
CA LYS A 92 15.67 -3.15 -19.73
C LYS A 92 14.41 -3.73 -20.35
N TYR A 93 13.23 -3.40 -19.82
CA TYR A 93 11.94 -3.83 -20.35
C TYR A 93 11.37 -2.78 -21.30
N GLN A 94 10.59 -3.24 -22.29
CA GLN A 94 9.97 -2.36 -23.29
C GLN A 94 8.84 -1.53 -22.70
N GLN A 95 8.14 -2.07 -21.70
CA GLN A 95 7.00 -1.44 -21.07
C GLN A 95 6.92 -1.84 -19.61
N ILE A 96 6.41 -0.94 -18.79
CA ILE A 96 6.08 -1.20 -17.39
C ILE A 96 4.58 -1.08 -17.16
N ASN A 97 3.98 -2.06 -16.50
CA ASN A 97 2.54 -2.15 -16.31
C ASN A 97 2.18 -2.11 -14.84
N LEU A 98 1.18 -1.32 -14.50
CA LEU A 98 0.62 -1.26 -13.16
C LEU A 98 -0.68 -2.04 -13.09
N LEU A 99 -0.72 -3.14 -12.30
CA LEU A 99 -1.92 -3.93 -12.11
C LEU A 99 -2.72 -3.39 -10.93
N LEU A 100 -3.88 -2.79 -11.23
CA LEU A 100 -4.81 -2.27 -10.22
C LEU A 100 -6.18 -2.89 -10.41
N SER A 101 -6.50 -3.91 -9.62
CA SER A 101 -7.77 -4.60 -9.75
C SER A 101 -8.97 -3.72 -9.41
N SER A 102 -9.88 -3.57 -10.37
CA SER A 102 -11.16 -2.92 -10.19
C SER A 102 -12.14 -3.77 -9.36
N LYS A 103 -11.93 -5.08 -9.31
CA LYS A 103 -12.74 -6.07 -8.58
C LYS A 103 -12.25 -6.31 -7.14
N SER A 104 -11.20 -5.60 -6.73
CA SER A 104 -10.68 -5.74 -5.37
C SER A 104 -11.54 -4.99 -4.37
N PHE A 105 -11.88 -5.63 -3.26
CA PHE A 105 -12.37 -4.93 -2.06
C PHE A 105 -11.27 -4.13 -1.35
N GLN A 106 -10.04 -4.23 -1.83
CA GLN A 106 -8.90 -3.51 -1.27
C GLN A 106 -8.94 -2.04 -1.73
N TYR A 107 -8.80 -1.14 -0.77
CA TYR A 107 -8.62 0.29 -1.05
C TYR A 107 -7.32 0.50 -1.83
N THR A 108 -7.41 1.22 -2.95
CA THR A 108 -6.22 1.62 -3.72
C THR A 108 -6.14 3.14 -3.71
N PRO A 109 -5.12 3.71 -3.07
CA PRO A 109 -4.93 5.17 -3.03
C PRO A 109 -4.60 5.75 -4.41
N ASP A 110 -5.22 6.88 -4.76
CA ASP A 110 -4.94 7.60 -6.03
C ASP A 110 -3.47 7.99 -6.19
N GLY A 111 -2.76 8.21 -5.07
CA GLY A 111 -1.33 8.52 -5.07
C GLY A 111 -0.47 7.46 -5.76
N ILE A 112 -0.88 6.19 -5.75
CA ILE A 112 -0.16 5.12 -6.46
C ILE A 112 -0.15 5.39 -7.97
N ILE A 113 -1.30 5.71 -8.54
CA ILE A 113 -1.43 6.01 -9.97
C ILE A 113 -0.63 7.27 -10.30
N GLN A 114 -0.72 8.31 -9.46
CA GLN A 114 -0.04 9.59 -9.67
C GLN A 114 1.48 9.40 -9.68
N GLY A 115 2.06 8.78 -8.65
CA GLY A 115 3.50 8.56 -8.56
C GLY A 115 4.04 7.63 -9.66
N PHE A 116 3.29 6.59 -10.03
CA PHE A 116 3.64 5.70 -11.14
C PHE A 116 3.66 6.44 -12.47
N THR A 117 2.59 7.17 -12.80
CA THR A 117 2.47 7.91 -14.06
C THR A 117 3.53 9.00 -14.16
N GLN A 118 3.79 9.71 -13.06
CA GLN A 118 4.86 10.72 -13.00
C GLN A 118 6.22 10.09 -13.30
N PHE A 119 6.56 9.00 -12.60
CA PHE A 119 7.82 8.29 -12.81
C PHE A 119 8.01 7.86 -14.27
N CYS A 120 7.01 7.22 -14.86
CA CYS A 120 7.09 6.75 -16.25
C CYS A 120 7.27 7.91 -17.23
N SER A 121 6.49 8.99 -17.07
CA SER A 121 6.54 10.17 -17.94
C SER A 121 7.89 10.87 -17.87
N GLU A 122 8.45 11.09 -16.69
CA GLU A 122 9.74 11.77 -16.50
C GLU A 122 10.93 10.95 -17.04
N ASN A 123 10.80 9.62 -17.06
CA ASN A 123 11.85 8.72 -17.55
C ASN A 123 11.64 8.24 -18.98
N ASN A 124 10.62 8.75 -19.68
CA ASN A 124 10.24 8.37 -21.05
C ASN A 124 10.05 6.84 -21.20
N LEU A 125 9.35 6.22 -20.26
CA LEU A 125 9.02 4.81 -20.28
C LEU A 125 7.62 4.61 -20.84
N GLU A 126 7.45 3.61 -21.71
CA GLU A 126 6.13 3.13 -22.12
C GLU A 126 5.46 2.44 -20.94
N PHE A 127 4.18 2.72 -20.73
CA PHE A 127 3.45 2.15 -19.60
C PHE A 127 1.97 1.94 -19.88
N ASP A 128 1.36 1.04 -19.11
CA ASP A 128 -0.10 0.86 -19.09
C ASP A 128 -0.59 0.61 -17.65
N ILE A 129 -1.88 0.86 -17.42
CA ILE A 129 -2.58 0.55 -16.15
C ILE A 129 -3.63 -0.50 -16.46
N ILE A 130 -3.36 -1.71 -16.00
CA ILE A 130 -4.18 -2.88 -16.27
C ILE A 130 -5.16 -3.08 -15.12
N PRO A 131 -6.48 -3.00 -15.35
CA PRO A 131 -7.46 -3.05 -14.26
C PRO A 131 -7.62 -4.45 -13.63
N ASP A 132 -7.44 -5.51 -14.43
CA ASP A 132 -7.57 -6.90 -13.95
C ASP A 132 -6.79 -7.85 -14.86
N LEU A 133 -6.26 -8.91 -14.27
CA LEU A 133 -5.80 -10.08 -15.02
C LEU A 133 -6.97 -11.06 -15.13
N ASP A 134 -7.71 -11.00 -16.22
CA ASP A 134 -8.70 -12.03 -16.53
C ASP A 134 -8.01 -13.39 -16.76
N ASP A 135 -8.78 -14.48 -16.76
CA ASP A 135 -8.19 -15.83 -16.86
C ASP A 135 -7.53 -16.09 -18.22
N ASP A 136 -7.96 -15.36 -19.24
CA ASP A 136 -7.40 -15.42 -20.61
C ASP A 136 -6.30 -14.34 -20.83
N TYR A 137 -5.93 -13.56 -19.82
CA TYR A 137 -4.88 -12.54 -19.98
C TYR A 137 -3.51 -13.19 -20.15
N GLU A 138 -2.86 -12.89 -21.26
CA GLU A 138 -1.50 -13.32 -21.56
C GLU A 138 -0.49 -12.22 -21.24
N LEU A 139 0.43 -12.52 -20.32
CA LEU A 139 1.54 -11.62 -20.02
C LEU A 139 2.44 -11.49 -21.27
N GLN A 140 2.96 -10.30 -21.46
CA GLN A 140 3.85 -10.03 -22.60
C GLN A 140 5.31 -10.18 -22.16
N VAL A 141 6.09 -10.93 -22.95
CA VAL A 141 7.54 -11.07 -22.75
C VAL A 141 8.21 -9.71 -22.90
N ASN A 142 9.29 -9.49 -22.18
CA ASN A 142 10.05 -8.25 -22.16
C ASN A 142 9.27 -7.03 -21.63
N GLN A 143 8.30 -7.29 -20.75
CA GLN A 143 7.60 -6.27 -19.99
C GLN A 143 7.78 -6.47 -18.49
N ALA A 144 7.70 -5.38 -17.71
CA ALA A 144 7.68 -5.40 -16.25
C ALA A 144 6.27 -5.13 -15.72
N TYR A 145 5.95 -5.71 -14.57
CA TYR A 145 4.64 -5.60 -13.95
C TYR A 145 4.77 -5.27 -12.47
N ILE A 146 4.00 -4.29 -12.01
CA ILE A 146 3.86 -3.94 -10.61
C ILE A 146 2.52 -4.51 -10.14
N VAL A 147 2.55 -5.37 -9.10
CA VAL A 147 1.36 -6.05 -8.61
C VAL A 147 1.12 -5.75 -7.13
N PHE A 148 -0.15 -5.60 -6.74
CA PHE A 148 -0.56 -5.32 -5.37
C PHE A 148 -1.15 -6.56 -4.69
N ARG A 149 -1.92 -7.38 -5.41
CA ARG A 149 -2.59 -8.55 -4.85
C ARG A 149 -1.73 -9.81 -4.99
N GLU A 150 -1.62 -10.57 -3.93
CA GLU A 150 -0.95 -11.88 -3.97
C GLU A 150 -1.59 -12.84 -4.97
N TYR A 151 -2.92 -12.76 -5.17
CA TYR A 151 -3.62 -13.56 -6.16
C TYR A 151 -3.11 -13.29 -7.59
N ASP A 152 -2.91 -12.03 -7.96
CA ASP A 152 -2.38 -11.67 -9.27
C ASP A 152 -0.92 -12.10 -9.42
N LEU A 153 -0.14 -11.92 -8.36
CA LEU A 153 1.25 -12.39 -8.32
C LEU A 153 1.33 -13.90 -8.57
N ILE A 154 0.49 -14.70 -7.89
CA ILE A 154 0.44 -16.15 -8.09
C ILE A 154 0.01 -16.51 -9.51
N LYS A 155 -0.99 -15.82 -10.08
CA LYS A 155 -1.37 -16.00 -11.50
C LYS A 155 -0.19 -15.79 -12.43
N MET A 156 0.55 -14.70 -12.24
CA MET A 156 1.72 -14.36 -13.04
C MET A 156 2.82 -15.45 -12.94
N ILE A 157 3.16 -15.87 -11.73
CA ILE A 157 4.15 -16.92 -11.50
C ILE A 157 3.74 -18.25 -12.15
N ASN A 158 2.47 -18.63 -12.01
CA ASN A 158 1.93 -19.85 -12.66
C ASN A 158 2.02 -19.72 -14.19
N TRP A 159 1.67 -18.57 -14.74
CA TRP A 159 1.73 -18.33 -16.18
C TRP A 159 3.19 -18.39 -16.70
N THR A 160 4.13 -17.73 -16.02
CA THR A 160 5.56 -17.77 -16.39
C THR A 160 6.12 -19.19 -16.32
N THR A 161 5.77 -19.93 -15.27
CA THR A 161 6.19 -21.35 -15.10
C THR A 161 5.64 -22.23 -16.23
N LYS A 162 4.35 -22.11 -16.56
CA LYS A 162 3.71 -22.86 -17.64
C LYS A 162 4.35 -22.60 -19.00
N ASN A 163 4.75 -21.34 -19.25
CA ASN A 163 5.38 -20.92 -20.50
C ASN A 163 6.91 -21.04 -20.50
N LYS A 164 7.50 -21.58 -19.44
CA LYS A 164 8.96 -21.75 -19.27
C LYS A 164 9.73 -20.44 -19.38
N LEU A 165 9.16 -19.35 -18.89
CA LEU A 165 9.76 -18.03 -18.86
C LEU A 165 10.41 -17.77 -17.50
N LYS A 166 11.52 -17.04 -17.52
CA LYS A 166 12.27 -16.69 -16.32
C LYS A 166 11.87 -15.31 -15.81
N VAL A 167 11.35 -15.25 -14.58
CA VAL A 167 11.10 -14.00 -13.85
C VAL A 167 12.44 -13.28 -13.61
N GLY A 168 12.44 -11.97 -13.76
CA GLY A 168 13.63 -11.15 -13.67
C GLY A 168 14.47 -11.10 -14.95
N ASN A 169 14.13 -11.89 -15.97
CA ASN A 169 14.82 -11.88 -17.27
C ASN A 169 13.83 -11.67 -18.43
N ASP A 170 12.88 -12.61 -18.61
CA ASP A 170 11.90 -12.55 -19.69
C ASP A 170 10.71 -11.66 -19.33
N ILE A 171 10.37 -11.62 -18.04
CA ILE A 171 9.31 -10.81 -17.44
C ILE A 171 9.81 -10.23 -16.12
N GLY A 172 9.65 -8.92 -15.93
CA GLY A 172 9.91 -8.26 -14.65
C GLY A 172 8.70 -8.28 -13.74
N ILE A 173 8.89 -8.51 -12.45
CA ILE A 173 7.84 -8.42 -11.44
C ILE A 173 8.32 -7.61 -10.24
N ILE A 174 7.56 -6.59 -9.87
CA ILE A 174 7.67 -5.89 -8.59
C ILE A 174 6.36 -6.11 -7.84
N SER A 175 6.41 -6.50 -6.58
CA SER A 175 5.20 -6.54 -5.76
C SER A 175 5.16 -5.39 -4.76
N TYR A 176 3.98 -4.85 -4.50
CA TYR A 176 3.79 -3.85 -3.45
C TYR A 176 3.52 -4.56 -2.14
N ASP A 177 4.06 -4.01 -1.04
CA ASP A 177 4.13 -4.58 0.30
C ASP A 177 4.88 -5.92 0.37
N ASP A 178 5.70 -6.07 1.39
CA ASP A 178 6.50 -7.27 1.61
C ASP A 178 5.78 -8.28 2.49
N THR A 179 5.95 -9.56 2.14
CA THR A 179 5.49 -10.69 2.95
C THR A 179 6.51 -11.82 2.91
N PRO A 180 6.59 -12.70 3.93
CA PRO A 180 7.50 -13.83 3.90
C PRO A 180 7.34 -14.74 2.68
N LEU A 181 6.14 -14.81 2.10
CA LEU A 181 5.89 -15.57 0.87
C LEU A 181 6.73 -15.04 -0.30
N LYS A 182 6.87 -13.73 -0.42
CA LYS A 182 7.61 -13.08 -1.52
C LYS A 182 9.12 -13.28 -1.46
N GLU A 183 9.64 -13.73 -0.33
CA GLU A 183 11.06 -14.12 -0.21
C GLU A 183 11.36 -15.45 -0.87
N ILE A 184 10.39 -16.36 -0.94
CA ILE A 184 10.60 -17.75 -1.33
C ILE A 184 10.02 -18.13 -2.70
N ILE A 185 8.96 -17.45 -3.17
CA ILE A 185 8.37 -17.75 -4.47
C ILE A 185 9.26 -17.21 -5.60
N ALA A 186 9.37 -17.99 -6.70
CA ALA A 186 10.13 -17.66 -7.90
C ALA A 186 11.57 -17.15 -7.59
N GLU A 187 12.23 -17.75 -6.60
CA GLU A 187 13.58 -17.40 -6.12
C GLU A 187 13.67 -16.00 -5.46
N GLY A 188 12.53 -15.40 -5.11
CA GLY A 188 12.37 -14.09 -4.48
C GLY A 188 11.75 -13.05 -5.41
N ILE A 189 10.82 -12.29 -4.86
CA ILE A 189 10.13 -11.20 -5.56
C ILE A 189 10.59 -9.85 -5.01
N SER A 190 11.09 -9.00 -5.89
CA SER A 190 11.45 -7.62 -5.56
C SER A 190 10.22 -6.84 -5.12
N VAL A 191 10.35 -6.02 -4.08
CA VAL A 191 9.20 -5.33 -3.49
C VAL A 191 9.47 -3.86 -3.24
N ILE A 192 8.40 -3.06 -3.34
CA ILE A 192 8.28 -1.72 -2.75
C ILE A 192 7.37 -1.89 -1.54
N SER A 193 7.85 -1.60 -0.34
CA SER A 193 7.10 -1.85 0.88
C SER A 193 7.26 -0.76 1.92
N ASN A 194 6.22 -0.56 2.71
CA ASN A 194 6.33 0.19 3.95
C ASN A 194 6.86 -0.70 5.07
N ASP A 195 7.57 -0.10 6.01
CA ASP A 195 7.97 -0.78 7.24
C ASP A 195 6.82 -0.80 8.24
N PHE A 196 5.92 -1.78 8.08
CA PHE A 196 4.75 -1.92 8.94
C PHE A 196 5.09 -2.18 10.42
N LYS A 197 6.25 -2.80 10.68
CA LYS A 197 6.70 -3.02 12.05
C LYS A 197 7.07 -1.68 12.70
N LYS A 198 7.91 -0.88 12.04
CA LYS A 198 8.23 0.47 12.52
C LYS A 198 6.99 1.36 12.61
N MET A 199 6.07 1.25 11.65
CA MET A 199 4.79 1.97 11.70
C MET A 199 4.01 1.66 12.98
N GLY A 200 3.93 0.38 13.35
CA GLY A 200 3.28 -0.04 14.59
C GLY A 200 4.00 0.44 15.85
N GLU A 201 5.34 0.34 15.88
CA GLU A 201 6.17 0.85 16.98
C GLU A 201 6.01 2.37 17.12
N ARG A 202 6.09 3.11 16.01
CA ARG A 202 5.93 4.57 15.99
C ARG A 202 4.52 5.01 16.40
N ALA A 203 3.49 4.31 15.93
CA ALA A 203 2.11 4.55 16.35
C ALA A 203 1.93 4.42 17.87
N ALA A 204 2.55 3.40 18.47
CA ALA A 204 2.53 3.22 19.93
C ALA A 204 3.25 4.36 20.65
N GLU A 205 4.43 4.79 20.18
CA GLU A 205 5.18 5.93 20.73
C GLU A 205 4.36 7.22 20.68
N MET A 206 3.72 7.53 19.55
CA MET A 206 2.87 8.72 19.40
C MET A 206 1.72 8.73 20.40
N ILE A 207 1.12 7.56 20.65
CA ILE A 207 0.04 7.44 21.65
C ILE A 207 0.57 7.63 23.07
N ILE A 208 1.65 6.95 23.44
CA ILE A 208 2.23 7.00 24.79
C ILE A 208 2.70 8.42 25.13
N ASN A 209 3.38 9.07 24.19
CA ASN A 209 3.95 10.40 24.36
C ASN A 209 2.95 11.53 24.09
N ARG A 210 1.73 11.19 23.62
CA ARG A 210 0.69 12.16 23.21
C ARG A 210 1.17 13.13 22.13
N GLU A 211 1.96 12.62 21.19
CA GLU A 211 2.52 13.41 20.11
C GLU A 211 1.45 13.81 19.09
N LYS A 212 1.61 15.02 18.54
CA LYS A 212 0.74 15.57 17.50
C LYS A 212 1.54 15.85 16.25
N GLY A 213 0.84 15.96 15.13
CA GLY A 213 1.41 16.26 13.83
C GLY A 213 1.24 15.13 12.82
N ARG A 214 1.79 15.37 11.64
CA ARG A 214 1.76 14.44 10.52
C ARG A 214 3.14 13.87 10.28
N GLU A 215 3.23 12.58 10.18
CA GLU A 215 4.47 11.86 9.91
C GLU A 215 4.23 10.81 8.84
N SER A 216 5.10 10.77 7.83
CA SER A 216 5.07 9.69 6.84
C SER A 216 5.89 8.52 7.33
N ASN A 217 5.32 7.31 7.17
CA ASN A 217 6.03 6.08 7.49
C ASN A 217 7.22 5.86 6.53
N GLU A 218 8.25 5.20 7.03
CA GLU A 218 9.39 4.79 6.20
C GLU A 218 8.97 3.69 5.21
N PHE A 219 9.57 3.75 4.03
CA PHE A 219 9.40 2.72 3.00
C PHE A 219 10.77 2.28 2.48
N TYR A 220 10.80 1.16 1.76
CA TYR A 220 12.01 0.63 1.14
C TYR A 220 11.72 -0.12 -0.16
N PHE A 221 12.73 -0.21 -1.01
CA PHE A 221 12.78 -1.13 -2.13
C PHE A 221 13.73 -2.27 -1.78
N ILE A 222 13.27 -3.52 -1.90
CA ILE A 222 14.11 -4.73 -1.77
C ILE A 222 14.22 -5.39 -3.13
N ASP A 223 15.44 -5.52 -3.60
CA ASP A 223 15.75 -6.25 -4.81
C ASP A 223 16.02 -7.72 -4.49
N ARG A 224 15.20 -8.59 -5.08
CA ARG A 224 15.36 -10.05 -4.97
C ARG A 224 15.59 -10.72 -6.33
N GLY A 225 15.86 -9.93 -7.38
CA GLY A 225 16.22 -10.46 -8.70
C GLY A 225 15.03 -10.76 -9.62
N SER A 226 13.80 -10.40 -9.24
CA SER A 226 12.61 -10.58 -10.10
C SER A 226 12.39 -9.44 -11.09
N LEU A 227 13.34 -8.49 -11.13
CA LEU A 227 13.32 -7.34 -12.04
C LEU A 227 14.61 -7.26 -12.85
#